data_abc4214a4b4be0eb45e4af3607c9a6c0
#
_entry.id   abc4214a4b4be0eb45e4af3607c9a6c0
#
_cell.length_a   1.000
_cell.length_b   1.000
_cell.length_c   1.000
_cell.angle_alpha   90.00
_cell.angle_beta   90.00
_cell.angle_gamma   90.00
#
_symmetry.space_group_name_H-M   'P 1'
#
loop_
_entity.id
_entity.type
_entity.pdbx_description
1 polymer ?
#
loop_
_entity_poly.entity_id
_entity_poly.type
_entity_poly.pdbx_seq_one_letter_code
_entity_poly.pdbx_strand_id
1 'polypeptide(L)'
;MSQVVDIKELNDRIEQKSAFVQTLVTGMNRVIVGQKHLVESLLIGLLSDGHILLEGVPGLAKTLAIKTLSQLIDADYSRIQFTPDLLPADVVGTMIYSQRKEEFQVKHGPIFANFVLADEINRAPAKVQSALLEAMQERQVTIGEETYSLPNPFLVMATQNPIEQEGTYPLPEAQVDRFMLKVVIGYPSREEEKQIIRQNIFEPVITDKPVITTQEILDARKVVREVYIDEKISKYIVDIVFATRFPDQYGMAHLKDMIGFGASPRASINLALAARAFAFIKRRGYVIPEDIRAVCHDVLRHRIGLTYEAEANNMTSEEIVSEILNKVEVP
;
A
#
# COMPACT_ATOMS: atom_id res chain seq x y z
N MET A 1 26.03 -1.78 22.60
CA MET A 1 26.67 -3.00 22.10
C MET A 1 25.94 -3.40 20.83
N SER A 2 26.51 -3.15 19.65
CA SER A 2 25.98 -3.63 18.37
C SER A 2 26.11 -5.16 18.37
N GLN A 3 25.00 -5.87 18.43
CA GLN A 3 25.01 -7.30 18.12
C GLN A 3 25.55 -7.45 16.70
N VAL A 4 26.65 -8.16 16.56
CA VAL A 4 27.13 -8.59 15.24
C VAL A 4 26.06 -9.52 14.70
N VAL A 5 25.28 -9.01 13.75
CA VAL A 5 24.24 -9.79 13.07
C VAL A 5 24.95 -10.82 12.22
N ASP A 6 24.77 -12.10 12.51
CA ASP A 6 25.23 -13.15 11.62
C ASP A 6 24.30 -13.15 10.38
N ILE A 7 24.76 -12.49 9.33
CA ILE A 7 24.01 -12.33 8.08
C ILE A 7 23.67 -13.69 7.47
N LYS A 8 24.50 -14.72 7.68
CA LYS A 8 24.25 -16.06 7.14
C LYS A 8 23.07 -16.73 7.86
N GLU A 9 23.08 -16.72 9.19
CA GLU A 9 21.96 -17.26 9.98
C GLU A 9 20.66 -16.52 9.70
N LEU A 10 20.74 -15.19 9.57
CA LEU A 10 19.58 -14.36 9.20
C LEU A 10 19.06 -14.71 7.81
N ASN A 11 19.91 -14.90 6.81
CA ASN A 11 19.52 -15.32 5.47
C ASN A 11 18.82 -16.68 5.47
N ASP A 12 19.39 -17.68 6.14
CA ASP A 12 18.81 -19.03 6.23
C ASP A 12 17.42 -18.99 6.86
N ARG A 13 17.25 -18.19 7.92
CA ARG A 13 15.95 -17.99 8.58
C ARG A 13 14.94 -17.27 7.68
N ILE A 14 15.38 -16.26 6.97
CA ILE A 14 14.52 -15.52 6.04
C ILE A 14 14.12 -16.41 4.86
N GLU A 15 15.04 -17.19 4.32
CA GLU A 15 14.74 -18.12 3.25
C GLU A 15 13.64 -19.13 3.63
N GLN A 16 13.71 -19.67 4.85
CA GLN A 16 12.68 -20.57 5.36
C GLN A 16 11.34 -19.84 5.60
N LYS A 17 11.37 -18.67 6.25
CA LYS A 17 10.17 -17.92 6.63
C LYS A 17 9.49 -17.23 5.46
N SER A 18 10.19 -16.98 4.35
CA SER A 18 9.64 -16.39 3.12
C SER A 18 9.15 -17.42 2.10
N ALA A 19 9.30 -18.72 2.36
CA ALA A 19 8.93 -19.78 1.41
C ALA A 19 7.46 -19.68 0.92
N PHE A 20 6.53 -19.30 1.81
CA PHE A 20 5.12 -19.12 1.48
C PHE A 20 4.88 -18.01 0.45
N VAL A 21 5.76 -17.00 0.38
CA VAL A 21 5.60 -15.84 -0.53
C VAL A 21 5.51 -16.32 -1.98
N GLN A 22 6.37 -17.27 -2.38
CA GLN A 22 6.34 -17.80 -3.74
C GLN A 22 5.00 -18.51 -4.04
N THR A 23 4.44 -19.20 -3.07
CA THR A 23 3.15 -19.87 -3.21
C THR A 23 2.01 -18.85 -3.30
N LEU A 24 2.04 -17.79 -2.48
CA LEU A 24 1.08 -16.67 -2.59
C LEU A 24 1.17 -16.00 -3.95
N VAL A 25 2.36 -15.64 -4.41
CA VAL A 25 2.57 -15.01 -5.73
C VAL A 25 2.05 -15.91 -6.85
N THR A 26 2.32 -17.22 -6.77
CA THR A 26 1.84 -18.18 -7.75
C THR A 26 0.31 -18.27 -7.74
N GLY A 27 -0.32 -18.35 -6.56
CA GLY A 27 -1.77 -18.35 -6.40
C GLY A 27 -2.41 -17.07 -6.93
N MET A 28 -1.82 -15.91 -6.60
CA MET A 28 -2.26 -14.61 -7.13
C MET A 28 -2.18 -14.56 -8.66
N ASN A 29 -1.03 -14.94 -9.23
CA ASN A 29 -0.79 -14.87 -10.69
C ASN A 29 -1.64 -15.86 -11.51
N ARG A 30 -2.21 -16.90 -10.90
CA ARG A 30 -3.20 -17.76 -11.55
C ARG A 30 -4.52 -17.02 -11.81
N VAL A 31 -4.90 -16.11 -10.91
CA VAL A 31 -6.15 -15.37 -10.96
C VAL A 31 -5.97 -14.00 -11.62
N ILE A 32 -4.88 -13.33 -11.29
CA ILE A 32 -4.56 -11.96 -11.73
C ILE A 32 -3.57 -12.02 -12.88
N VAL A 33 -4.01 -11.68 -14.07
CA VAL A 33 -3.17 -11.65 -15.27
C VAL A 33 -2.51 -10.28 -15.40
N GLY A 34 -1.20 -10.26 -15.63
CA GLY A 34 -0.44 -9.07 -16.05
C GLY A 34 -0.13 -8.04 -14.97
N GLN A 35 -0.78 -8.07 -13.81
CA GLN A 35 -0.62 -7.06 -12.76
C GLN A 35 0.45 -7.45 -11.72
N LYS A 36 1.65 -7.83 -12.17
CA LYS A 36 2.74 -8.28 -11.27
C LYS A 36 3.12 -7.23 -10.24
N HIS A 37 3.21 -5.97 -10.66
CA HIS A 37 3.54 -4.85 -9.77
C HIS A 37 2.48 -4.66 -8.66
N LEU A 38 1.19 -4.77 -8.99
CA LEU A 38 0.12 -4.73 -8.01
C LEU A 38 0.24 -5.86 -6.98
N VAL A 39 0.49 -7.09 -7.43
CA VAL A 39 0.67 -8.25 -6.54
C VAL A 39 1.85 -8.04 -5.60
N GLU A 40 2.99 -7.59 -6.11
CA GLU A 40 4.19 -7.30 -5.32
C GLU A 40 3.93 -6.17 -4.31
N SER A 41 3.28 -5.09 -4.72
CA SER A 41 2.93 -3.96 -3.84
C SER A 41 1.95 -4.36 -2.73
N LEU A 42 0.97 -5.23 -3.02
CA LEU A 42 0.07 -5.79 -2.00
C LEU A 42 0.83 -6.58 -0.94
N LEU A 43 1.81 -7.40 -1.35
CA LEU A 43 2.66 -8.16 -0.42
C LEU A 43 3.57 -7.23 0.39
N ILE A 44 4.16 -6.20 -0.23
CA ILE A 44 4.95 -5.19 0.47
C ILE A 44 4.09 -4.50 1.53
N GLY A 45 2.91 -4.00 1.18
CA GLY A 45 2.00 -3.34 2.12
C GLY A 45 1.58 -4.27 3.26
N LEU A 46 1.24 -5.52 2.95
CA LEU A 46 0.87 -6.52 3.96
C LEU A 46 2.01 -6.81 4.95
N LEU A 47 3.21 -7.07 4.44
CA LEU A 47 4.38 -7.44 5.24
C LEU A 47 4.98 -6.25 6.01
N SER A 48 4.81 -5.03 5.50
CA SER A 48 5.27 -3.80 6.16
C SER A 48 4.24 -3.19 7.12
N ASP A 49 3.05 -3.80 7.26
CA ASP A 49 1.93 -3.25 8.03
C ASP A 49 1.45 -1.88 7.53
N GLY A 50 1.58 -1.64 6.21
CA GLY A 50 1.20 -0.40 5.53
C GLY A 50 -0.12 -0.53 4.76
N HIS A 51 -0.72 0.61 4.40
CA HIS A 51 -1.90 0.69 3.55
C HIS A 51 -1.53 1.17 2.15
N ILE A 52 -2.38 0.88 1.17
CA ILE A 52 -2.09 1.11 -0.24
C ILE A 52 -3.19 1.98 -0.85
N LEU A 53 -2.77 3.03 -1.56
CA LEU A 53 -3.62 3.78 -2.45
C LEU A 53 -3.37 3.32 -3.89
N LEU A 54 -4.41 2.89 -4.58
CA LEU A 54 -4.33 2.37 -5.92
C LEU A 54 -4.99 3.33 -6.90
N GLU A 55 -4.22 3.82 -7.86
CA GLU A 55 -4.70 4.68 -8.92
C GLU A 55 -4.75 3.92 -10.23
N GLY A 56 -5.86 3.99 -10.92
CA GLY A 56 -6.04 3.36 -12.23
C GLY A 56 -7.49 3.35 -12.67
N VAL A 57 -7.70 3.15 -13.97
CA VAL A 57 -9.02 3.10 -14.58
C VAL A 57 -9.85 1.91 -14.06
N PRO A 58 -11.18 1.95 -14.17
CA PRO A 58 -12.05 0.82 -13.87
C PRO A 58 -11.68 -0.42 -14.69
N GLY A 59 -11.99 -1.61 -14.16
CA GLY A 59 -11.82 -2.87 -14.90
C GLY A 59 -10.43 -3.52 -14.84
N LEU A 60 -9.48 -2.97 -14.09
CA LEU A 60 -8.10 -3.47 -13.97
C LEU A 60 -7.89 -4.49 -12.83
N ALA A 61 -8.90 -5.30 -12.52
CA ALA A 61 -8.84 -6.38 -11.53
C ALA A 61 -8.51 -5.95 -10.08
N LYS A 62 -8.68 -4.66 -9.71
CA LYS A 62 -8.38 -4.13 -8.36
C LYS A 62 -9.10 -4.92 -7.26
N THR A 63 -10.42 -5.06 -7.38
CA THR A 63 -11.25 -5.81 -6.43
C THR A 63 -10.85 -7.29 -6.38
N LEU A 64 -10.55 -7.87 -7.55
CA LEU A 64 -10.17 -9.26 -7.65
C LEU A 64 -8.83 -9.53 -6.93
N ALA A 65 -7.86 -8.62 -7.03
CA ALA A 65 -6.55 -8.77 -6.42
C ALA A 65 -6.60 -8.88 -4.89
N ILE A 66 -7.24 -7.93 -4.21
CA ILE A 66 -7.31 -7.96 -2.74
C ILE A 66 -8.21 -9.10 -2.23
N LYS A 67 -9.30 -9.42 -2.96
CA LYS A 67 -10.16 -10.55 -2.63
C LYS A 67 -9.41 -11.88 -2.76
N THR A 68 -8.64 -12.07 -3.83
CA THR A 68 -7.82 -13.27 -4.02
C THR A 68 -6.77 -13.38 -2.92
N LEU A 69 -6.09 -12.28 -2.57
CA LEU A 69 -5.12 -12.26 -1.49
C LEU A 69 -5.75 -12.68 -0.15
N SER A 70 -6.94 -12.15 0.19
CA SER A 70 -7.63 -12.51 1.42
C SER A 70 -7.99 -14.00 1.50
N GLN A 71 -8.43 -14.58 0.37
CA GLN A 71 -8.76 -16.00 0.29
C GLN A 71 -7.52 -16.91 0.45
N LEU A 72 -6.38 -16.50 -0.11
CA LEU A 72 -5.13 -17.25 0.02
C LEU A 72 -4.51 -17.18 1.43
N ILE A 73 -4.91 -16.19 2.26
CA ILE A 73 -4.41 -15.98 3.62
C ILE A 73 -5.41 -16.48 4.68
N ASP A 74 -6.60 -16.94 4.29
CA ASP A 74 -7.69 -17.27 5.21
C ASP A 74 -8.06 -16.10 6.12
N ALA A 75 -8.33 -14.96 5.50
CA ALA A 75 -8.60 -13.70 6.19
C ALA A 75 -9.92 -13.08 5.75
N ASP A 76 -10.57 -12.38 6.67
CA ASP A 76 -11.82 -11.68 6.40
C ASP A 76 -11.62 -10.54 5.41
N TYR A 77 -12.55 -10.46 4.45
CA TYR A 77 -12.55 -9.43 3.40
C TYR A 77 -13.84 -8.63 3.44
N SER A 78 -13.71 -7.30 3.29
CA SER A 78 -14.83 -6.39 3.13
C SER A 78 -14.58 -5.40 1.99
N ARG A 79 -15.65 -5.01 1.29
CA ARG A 79 -15.64 -3.95 0.28
C ARG A 79 -16.58 -2.84 0.72
N ILE A 80 -16.07 -1.62 0.70
CA ILE A 80 -16.82 -0.39 0.96
C ILE A 80 -16.79 0.43 -0.32
N GLN A 81 -17.95 0.59 -0.97
CA GLN A 81 -18.10 1.48 -2.12
C GLN A 81 -18.32 2.89 -1.59
N PHE A 82 -17.42 3.80 -1.89
CA PHE A 82 -17.54 5.19 -1.48
C PHE A 82 -18.48 5.95 -2.42
N THR A 83 -19.49 6.61 -1.85
CA THR A 83 -20.52 7.37 -2.56
C THR A 83 -20.75 8.71 -1.86
N PRO A 84 -21.33 9.73 -2.54
CA PRO A 84 -21.55 11.06 -1.94
C PRO A 84 -22.49 11.07 -0.74
N ASP A 85 -23.36 10.07 -0.61
CA ASP A 85 -24.34 9.93 0.47
C ASP A 85 -23.85 9.06 1.64
N LEU A 86 -22.66 8.47 1.54
CA LEU A 86 -22.08 7.63 2.59
C LEU A 86 -21.83 8.45 3.86
N LEU A 87 -22.11 7.85 5.02
CA LEU A 87 -21.87 8.42 6.34
C LEU A 87 -20.69 7.70 7.04
N PRO A 88 -19.98 8.38 7.96
CA PRO A 88 -18.95 7.72 8.76
C PRO A 88 -19.44 6.43 9.46
N ALA A 89 -20.68 6.44 9.98
CA ALA A 89 -21.29 5.30 10.63
C ALA A 89 -21.47 4.06 9.71
N ASP A 90 -21.59 4.28 8.40
CA ASP A 90 -21.68 3.19 7.41
C ASP A 90 -20.35 2.47 7.24
N VAL A 91 -19.24 3.14 7.54
CA VAL A 91 -17.88 2.59 7.48
C VAL A 91 -17.48 1.95 8.80
N VAL A 92 -17.62 2.69 9.89
CA VAL A 92 -17.10 2.27 11.20
C VAL A 92 -18.12 1.51 12.04
N GLY A 93 -19.41 1.70 11.79
CA GLY A 93 -20.49 1.13 12.57
C GLY A 93 -21.17 2.15 13.48
N THR A 94 -22.22 1.72 14.17
CA THR A 94 -23.07 2.58 15.00
C THR A 94 -23.72 1.79 16.13
N MET A 95 -24.26 2.52 17.10
CA MET A 95 -25.15 1.92 18.11
C MET A 95 -26.56 1.84 17.55
N ILE A 96 -27.19 0.68 17.67
CA ILE A 96 -28.59 0.45 17.31
C ILE A 96 -29.38 0.04 18.55
N TYR A 97 -30.60 0.55 18.68
CA TYR A 97 -31.51 0.13 19.75
C TYR A 97 -32.18 -1.16 19.35
N SER A 98 -31.97 -2.22 20.17
CA SER A 98 -32.63 -3.51 20.00
C SER A 98 -33.97 -3.52 20.78
N GLN A 99 -35.07 -3.41 20.07
CA GLN A 99 -36.40 -3.48 20.69
C GLN A 99 -36.63 -4.80 21.43
N ARG A 100 -36.02 -5.90 20.98
CA ARG A 100 -36.17 -7.23 21.60
C ARG A 100 -35.48 -7.36 22.95
N LYS A 101 -34.32 -6.65 23.09
CA LYS A 101 -33.53 -6.72 24.32
C LYS A 101 -33.69 -5.46 25.17
N GLU A 102 -34.37 -4.44 24.65
CA GLU A 102 -34.53 -3.11 25.27
C GLU A 102 -33.21 -2.42 25.64
N GLU A 103 -32.17 -2.66 24.83
CA GLU A 103 -30.83 -2.15 25.04
C GLU A 103 -30.20 -1.62 23.74
N PHE A 104 -29.21 -0.72 23.87
CA PHE A 104 -28.36 -0.34 22.76
C PHE A 104 -27.29 -1.40 22.52
N GLN A 105 -27.11 -1.79 21.24
CA GLN A 105 -26.12 -2.74 20.82
C GLN A 105 -25.23 -2.10 19.74
N VAL A 106 -23.93 -2.39 19.82
CA VAL A 106 -23.00 -1.97 18.77
C VAL A 106 -23.18 -2.87 17.55
N LYS A 107 -23.40 -2.24 16.41
CA LYS A 107 -23.31 -2.86 15.09
C LYS A 107 -22.01 -2.43 14.44
N HIS A 108 -21.04 -3.34 14.37
CA HIS A 108 -19.79 -3.12 13.69
C HIS A 108 -20.00 -2.82 12.21
N GLY A 109 -19.24 -1.85 11.69
CA GLY A 109 -19.22 -1.53 10.27
C GLY A 109 -18.30 -2.46 9.47
N PRO A 110 -18.30 -2.33 8.13
CA PRO A 110 -17.51 -3.17 7.23
C PRO A 110 -15.99 -3.00 7.40
N ILE A 111 -15.52 -2.00 8.13
CA ILE A 111 -14.10 -1.82 8.43
C ILE A 111 -13.52 -2.91 9.35
N PHE A 112 -14.38 -3.65 10.08
CA PHE A 112 -13.97 -4.73 10.96
C PHE A 112 -13.68 -6.02 10.17
N ALA A 113 -12.77 -5.94 9.21
CA ALA A 113 -12.23 -7.04 8.44
C ALA A 113 -10.71 -6.91 8.33
N ASN A 114 -10.01 -8.02 8.08
CA ASN A 114 -8.55 -8.01 7.89
C ASN A 114 -8.14 -7.25 6.62
N PHE A 115 -8.91 -7.43 5.55
CA PHE A 115 -8.67 -6.81 4.24
C PHE A 115 -9.87 -5.98 3.85
N VAL A 116 -9.66 -4.68 3.69
CA VAL A 116 -10.71 -3.73 3.32
C VAL A 116 -10.37 -3.09 1.98
N LEU A 117 -11.28 -3.24 1.02
CA LEU A 117 -11.26 -2.45 -0.21
C LEU A 117 -12.13 -1.21 -0.01
N ALA A 118 -11.50 -0.03 0.06
CA ALA A 118 -12.18 1.25 0.03
C ALA A 118 -12.24 1.73 -1.44
N ASP A 119 -13.33 1.36 -2.13
CA ASP A 119 -13.44 1.57 -3.57
C ASP A 119 -13.94 2.99 -3.87
N GLU A 120 -13.22 3.71 -4.75
CA GLU A 120 -13.48 5.10 -5.15
C GLU A 120 -13.52 6.08 -3.95
N ILE A 121 -12.49 6.04 -3.09
CA ILE A 121 -12.42 6.82 -1.84
C ILE A 121 -12.68 8.33 -2.05
N ASN A 122 -12.32 8.86 -3.22
CA ASN A 122 -12.52 10.27 -3.57
C ASN A 122 -13.98 10.63 -3.92
N ARG A 123 -14.92 9.69 -3.94
CA ARG A 123 -16.36 9.98 -4.16
C ARG A 123 -17.14 10.30 -2.90
N ALA A 124 -16.61 9.99 -1.73
CA ALA A 124 -17.28 10.30 -0.48
C ALA A 124 -16.81 11.63 0.14
N PRO A 125 -17.67 12.29 0.95
CA PRO A 125 -17.32 13.53 1.64
C PRO A 125 -16.10 13.36 2.58
N ALA A 126 -15.37 14.45 2.82
CA ALA A 126 -14.16 14.49 3.64
C ALA A 126 -14.32 13.87 5.05
N LYS A 127 -15.52 13.94 5.65
CA LYS A 127 -15.80 13.32 6.95
C LYS A 127 -15.69 11.79 6.92
N VAL A 128 -16.16 11.17 5.84
CA VAL A 128 -16.09 9.71 5.64
C VAL A 128 -14.66 9.28 5.36
N GLN A 129 -13.98 10.01 4.48
CA GLN A 129 -12.55 9.78 4.22
C GLN A 129 -11.73 9.86 5.51
N SER A 130 -11.96 10.89 6.33
CA SER A 130 -11.27 11.08 7.61
C SER A 130 -11.51 9.92 8.58
N ALA A 131 -12.74 9.40 8.68
CA ALA A 131 -13.06 8.25 9.54
C ALA A 131 -12.29 6.99 9.14
N LEU A 132 -12.21 6.69 7.82
CA LEU A 132 -11.39 5.58 7.34
C LEU A 132 -9.91 5.79 7.65
N LEU A 133 -9.37 6.98 7.35
CA LEU A 133 -7.95 7.30 7.53
C LEU A 133 -7.52 7.33 9.00
N GLU A 134 -8.41 7.71 9.91
CA GLU A 134 -8.20 7.62 11.35
C GLU A 134 -8.13 6.16 11.78
N ALA A 135 -9.09 5.34 11.39
CA ALA A 135 -9.10 3.91 11.69
C ALA A 135 -7.86 3.18 11.12
N MET A 136 -7.38 3.58 9.94
CA MET A 136 -6.13 3.07 9.36
C MET A 136 -4.92 3.38 10.25
N GLN A 137 -4.84 4.58 10.80
CA GLN A 137 -3.71 5.03 11.60
C GLN A 137 -3.75 4.46 13.01
N GLU A 138 -4.90 4.53 13.67
CA GLU A 138 -5.06 4.17 15.08
C GLU A 138 -5.29 2.67 15.29
N ARG A 139 -5.62 1.92 14.23
CA ARG A 139 -5.95 0.48 14.28
C ARG A 139 -7.11 0.17 15.25
N GLN A 140 -7.93 1.14 15.51
CA GLN A 140 -9.09 1.07 16.40
C GLN A 140 -10.17 2.08 15.97
N VAL A 141 -11.38 1.85 16.44
CA VAL A 141 -12.55 2.70 16.15
C VAL A 141 -13.33 2.91 17.44
N THR A 142 -13.78 4.14 17.70
CA THR A 142 -14.68 4.45 18.82
C THR A 142 -16.12 4.48 18.33
N ILE A 143 -17.01 3.68 18.94
CA ILE A 143 -18.42 3.66 18.65
C ILE A 143 -19.19 3.90 19.95
N GLY A 144 -19.90 5.04 20.03
CA GLY A 144 -20.46 5.49 21.29
C GLY A 144 -19.38 5.89 22.28
N GLU A 145 -19.33 5.21 23.42
CA GLU A 145 -18.33 5.45 24.49
C GLU A 145 -17.20 4.40 24.51
N GLU A 146 -17.27 3.37 23.67
CA GLU A 146 -16.33 2.25 23.68
C GLU A 146 -15.40 2.28 22.45
N THR A 147 -14.15 1.87 22.67
CA THR A 147 -13.13 1.76 21.62
C THR A 147 -12.87 0.30 21.32
N TYR A 148 -12.97 -0.05 20.05
CA TYR A 148 -12.82 -1.40 19.50
C TYR A 148 -11.57 -1.50 18.63
N SER A 149 -10.71 -2.47 18.91
CA SER A 149 -9.54 -2.75 18.07
C SER A 149 -9.96 -3.40 16.75
N LEU A 150 -9.32 -3.01 15.66
CA LEU A 150 -9.50 -3.66 14.38
C LEU A 150 -8.76 -5.00 14.31
N PRO A 151 -9.17 -5.92 13.42
CA PRO A 151 -8.47 -7.19 13.21
C PRO A 151 -6.99 -6.99 12.86
N ASN A 152 -6.14 -7.95 13.22
CA ASN A 152 -4.74 -7.95 12.86
C ASN A 152 -4.36 -9.28 12.18
N PRO A 153 -3.79 -9.28 10.96
CA PRO A 153 -3.37 -8.13 10.15
C PRO A 153 -4.55 -7.29 9.64
N PHE A 154 -4.33 -5.97 9.47
CA PHE A 154 -5.30 -5.05 8.90
C PHE A 154 -4.67 -4.31 7.72
N LEU A 155 -5.22 -4.53 6.52
CA LEU A 155 -4.76 -3.89 5.29
C LEU A 155 -5.93 -3.20 4.59
N VAL A 156 -5.80 -1.89 4.38
CA VAL A 156 -6.72 -1.14 3.52
C VAL A 156 -6.06 -0.92 2.17
N MET A 157 -6.76 -1.29 1.11
CA MET A 157 -6.49 -0.89 -0.26
C MET A 157 -7.58 0.10 -0.67
N ALA A 158 -7.23 1.38 -0.76
CA ALA A 158 -8.11 2.41 -1.28
C ALA A 158 -7.89 2.57 -2.78
N THR A 159 -8.97 2.84 -3.54
CA THR A 159 -8.85 3.09 -4.98
C THR A 159 -9.26 4.52 -5.32
N GLN A 160 -8.61 5.08 -6.34
CA GLN A 160 -8.99 6.33 -6.98
C GLN A 160 -9.09 6.11 -8.50
N ASN A 161 -10.07 6.76 -9.10
CA ASN A 161 -10.18 6.84 -10.56
C ASN A 161 -9.66 8.21 -11.01
N PRO A 162 -8.55 8.28 -11.77
CA PRO A 162 -7.98 9.55 -12.19
C PRO A 162 -8.80 10.28 -13.27
N ILE A 163 -9.70 9.56 -13.96
CA ILE A 163 -10.47 10.12 -15.08
C ILE A 163 -11.74 10.82 -14.59
N GLU A 164 -12.37 10.31 -13.54
CA GLU A 164 -13.60 10.88 -12.98
C GLU A 164 -13.29 12.06 -12.06
N GLN A 165 -13.55 13.27 -12.55
CA GLN A 165 -13.38 14.51 -11.79
C GLN A 165 -14.70 15.07 -11.27
N GLU A 166 -15.82 14.83 -11.93
CA GLU A 166 -17.13 15.30 -11.48
C GLU A 166 -17.63 14.56 -10.26
N GLY A 167 -18.09 15.31 -9.24
CA GLY A 167 -18.63 14.75 -8.00
C GLY A 167 -17.56 14.09 -7.11
N THR A 168 -16.29 14.46 -7.27
CA THR A 168 -15.20 13.94 -6.44
C THR A 168 -14.74 14.95 -5.41
N TYR A 169 -14.27 14.42 -4.28
CA TYR A 169 -13.65 15.15 -3.18
C TYR A 169 -12.18 14.70 -3.10
N PRO A 170 -11.22 15.44 -3.67
CA PRO A 170 -9.82 15.04 -3.64
C PRO A 170 -9.34 14.90 -2.20
N LEU A 171 -8.55 13.86 -1.96
CA LEU A 171 -7.89 13.68 -0.67
C LEU A 171 -6.84 14.76 -0.47
N PRO A 172 -6.87 15.51 0.65
CA PRO A 172 -5.78 16.42 1.01
C PRO A 172 -4.43 15.65 1.10
N GLU A 173 -3.35 16.31 0.73
CA GLU A 173 -2.00 15.72 0.70
C GLU A 173 -1.59 15.09 2.03
N ALA A 174 -1.89 15.76 3.16
CA ALA A 174 -1.63 15.23 4.50
C ALA A 174 -2.40 13.93 4.79
N GLN A 175 -3.50 13.67 4.08
CA GLN A 175 -4.26 12.43 4.18
C GLN A 175 -3.70 11.36 3.27
N VAL A 176 -3.26 11.71 2.07
CA VAL A 176 -2.61 10.78 1.12
C VAL A 176 -1.27 10.28 1.68
N ASP A 177 -0.53 11.09 2.43
CA ASP A 177 0.73 10.69 3.11
C ASP A 177 0.56 9.54 4.12
N ARG A 178 -0.68 9.23 4.56
CA ARG A 178 -0.97 8.09 5.44
C ARG A 178 -0.88 6.74 4.72
N PHE A 179 -1.04 6.71 3.40
CA PHE A 179 -0.81 5.51 2.62
C PHE A 179 0.69 5.27 2.46
N MET A 180 1.12 4.04 2.71
CA MET A 180 2.51 3.66 2.56
C MET A 180 2.95 3.74 1.10
N LEU A 181 2.14 3.18 0.22
CA LEU A 181 2.38 3.11 -1.21
C LEU A 181 1.21 3.75 -1.97
N LYS A 182 1.52 4.52 -3.01
CA LYS A 182 0.59 4.87 -4.08
C LYS A 182 1.01 4.14 -5.34
N VAL A 183 0.22 3.17 -5.75
CA VAL A 183 0.50 2.30 -6.89
C VAL A 183 -0.34 2.73 -8.07
N VAL A 184 0.31 2.97 -9.20
CA VAL A 184 -0.37 3.29 -10.47
C VAL A 184 -0.40 2.04 -11.33
N ILE A 185 -1.60 1.68 -11.79
CA ILE A 185 -1.80 0.52 -12.65
C ILE A 185 -2.30 0.94 -14.02
N GLY A 186 -1.67 0.37 -15.05
CA GLY A 186 -2.02 0.57 -16.45
C GLY A 186 -2.84 -0.58 -17.03
N TYR A 187 -3.25 -0.40 -18.29
CA TYR A 187 -3.91 -1.45 -19.04
C TYR A 187 -3.00 -2.66 -19.26
N PRO A 188 -3.56 -3.87 -19.30
CA PRO A 188 -2.82 -5.07 -19.66
C PRO A 188 -2.33 -4.98 -21.12
N SER A 189 -1.27 -5.70 -21.42
CA SER A 189 -0.78 -5.87 -22.77
C SER A 189 -1.77 -6.72 -23.61
N ARG A 190 -1.65 -6.67 -24.93
CA ARG A 190 -2.50 -7.43 -25.85
C ARG A 190 -2.50 -8.94 -25.55
N GLU A 191 -1.35 -9.49 -25.17
CA GLU A 191 -1.24 -10.92 -24.88
C GLU A 191 -1.90 -11.25 -23.51
N GLU A 192 -1.77 -10.37 -22.53
CA GLU A 192 -2.46 -10.48 -21.26
C GLU A 192 -3.99 -10.39 -21.41
N GLU A 193 -4.50 -9.50 -22.28
CA GLU A 193 -5.94 -9.44 -22.57
C GLU A 193 -6.47 -10.74 -23.19
N LYS A 194 -5.73 -11.36 -24.10
CA LYS A 194 -6.10 -12.69 -24.63
C LYS A 194 -6.18 -13.74 -23.54
N GLN A 195 -5.22 -13.71 -22.59
CA GLN A 195 -5.22 -14.61 -21.46
C GLN A 195 -6.41 -14.35 -20.53
N ILE A 196 -6.75 -13.08 -20.26
CA ILE A 196 -7.93 -12.68 -19.48
C ILE A 196 -9.23 -13.23 -20.12
N ILE A 197 -9.38 -13.09 -21.44
CA ILE A 197 -10.54 -13.64 -22.17
C ILE A 197 -10.60 -15.16 -21.98
N ARG A 198 -9.48 -15.85 -22.18
CA ARG A 198 -9.42 -17.31 -22.06
C ARG A 198 -9.83 -17.77 -20.66
N GLN A 199 -9.27 -17.15 -19.62
CA GLN A 199 -9.58 -17.51 -18.23
C GLN A 199 -11.02 -17.23 -17.82
N ASN A 200 -11.61 -16.13 -18.29
CA ASN A 200 -12.97 -15.77 -17.87
C ASN A 200 -14.08 -16.49 -18.64
N ILE A 201 -13.81 -16.92 -19.88
CA ILE A 201 -14.83 -17.51 -20.74
C ILE A 201 -14.70 -19.04 -20.85
N PHE A 202 -13.49 -19.55 -20.97
CA PHE A 202 -13.25 -20.95 -21.28
C PHE A 202 -12.70 -21.78 -20.12
N GLU A 203 -11.89 -21.18 -19.26
CA GLU A 203 -11.17 -21.88 -18.19
C GLU A 203 -11.29 -21.09 -16.88
N PRO A 204 -12.48 -21.02 -16.24
CA PRO A 204 -12.64 -20.25 -15.02
C PRO A 204 -11.68 -20.78 -13.92
N VAL A 205 -10.87 -19.87 -13.39
CA VAL A 205 -9.91 -20.19 -12.33
C VAL A 205 -10.64 -20.33 -11.01
N ILE A 206 -10.50 -21.49 -10.38
CA ILE A 206 -10.95 -21.71 -9.01
C ILE A 206 -9.85 -21.19 -8.08
N THR A 207 -10.23 -20.37 -7.11
CA THR A 207 -9.30 -19.88 -6.09
C THR A 207 -8.76 -21.07 -5.30
N ASP A 208 -7.45 -21.13 -5.14
CA ASP A 208 -6.78 -22.16 -4.34
C ASP A 208 -7.26 -22.10 -2.88
N LYS A 209 -7.07 -23.22 -2.15
CA LYS A 209 -7.25 -23.23 -0.70
C LYS A 209 -6.29 -22.23 -0.04
N PRO A 210 -6.59 -21.76 1.18
CA PRO A 210 -5.67 -20.91 1.93
C PRO A 210 -4.25 -21.52 1.98
N VAL A 211 -3.26 -20.70 1.72
CA VAL A 211 -1.84 -21.09 1.66
C VAL A 211 -1.16 -20.83 2.99
N ILE A 212 -1.64 -19.80 3.70
CA ILE A 212 -1.05 -19.30 4.94
C ILE A 212 -2.15 -18.70 5.82
N THR A 213 -1.94 -18.72 7.11
CA THR A 213 -2.84 -18.12 8.10
C THR A 213 -2.48 -16.68 8.40
N THR A 214 -3.42 -15.94 8.99
CA THR A 214 -3.17 -14.57 9.49
C THR A 214 -2.06 -14.53 10.54
N GLN A 215 -1.96 -15.56 11.39
CA GLN A 215 -0.89 -15.65 12.41
C GLN A 215 0.50 -15.80 11.78
N GLU A 216 0.63 -16.60 10.73
CA GLU A 216 1.90 -16.74 10.01
C GLU A 216 2.34 -15.44 9.33
N ILE A 217 1.39 -14.61 8.84
CA ILE A 217 1.69 -13.25 8.35
C ILE A 217 2.25 -12.36 9.47
N LEU A 218 1.65 -12.42 10.68
CA LEU A 218 2.15 -11.65 11.81
C LEU A 218 3.55 -12.08 12.24
N ASP A 219 3.84 -13.38 12.17
CA ASP A 219 5.19 -13.88 12.46
C ASP A 219 6.19 -13.50 11.35
N ALA A 220 5.77 -13.53 10.08
CA ALA A 220 6.58 -13.04 8.98
C ALA A 220 6.93 -11.55 9.13
N ARG A 221 5.97 -10.70 9.56
CA ARG A 221 6.22 -9.28 9.86
C ARG A 221 7.33 -9.06 10.89
N LYS A 222 7.42 -9.91 11.92
CA LYS A 222 8.50 -9.85 12.91
C LYS A 222 9.86 -10.09 12.25
N VAL A 223 9.93 -11.11 11.38
CA VAL A 223 11.16 -11.44 10.64
C VAL A 223 11.53 -10.36 9.62
N VAL A 224 10.55 -9.76 8.93
CA VAL A 224 10.78 -8.63 8.01
C VAL A 224 11.45 -7.45 8.74
N ARG A 225 11.06 -7.18 9.99
CA ARG A 225 11.69 -6.11 10.80
C ARG A 225 13.15 -6.37 11.14
N GLU A 226 13.59 -7.63 11.10
CA GLU A 226 14.97 -8.04 11.38
C GLU A 226 15.87 -7.97 10.13
N VAL A 227 15.30 -7.81 8.91
CA VAL A 227 16.07 -7.61 7.68
C VAL A 227 17.05 -6.47 7.88
N TYR A 228 18.33 -6.75 7.66
CA TYR A 228 19.41 -5.81 7.93
C TYR A 228 19.40 -4.64 6.94
N ILE A 229 19.57 -3.44 7.46
CA ILE A 229 19.81 -2.22 6.66
C ILE A 229 21.17 -1.65 7.11
N ASP A 230 22.11 -1.60 6.17
CA ASP A 230 23.42 -0.98 6.41
C ASP A 230 23.27 0.55 6.59
N GLU A 231 24.21 1.16 7.32
CA GLU A 231 24.22 2.60 7.54
C GLU A 231 24.32 3.39 6.22
N LYS A 232 25.05 2.88 5.24
CA LYS A 232 25.16 3.48 3.91
C LYS A 232 23.81 3.47 3.17
N ILE A 233 23.05 2.39 3.30
CA ILE A 233 21.68 2.29 2.75
C ILE A 233 20.75 3.27 3.47
N SER A 234 20.85 3.36 4.79
CA SER A 234 20.08 4.34 5.58
C SER A 234 20.39 5.78 5.15
N LYS A 235 21.67 6.10 4.92
CA LYS A 235 22.09 7.39 4.39
C LYS A 235 21.51 7.62 2.99
N TYR A 236 21.58 6.64 2.09
CA TYR A 236 21.04 6.71 0.74
C TYR A 236 19.53 7.03 0.74
N ILE A 237 18.75 6.38 1.63
CA ILE A 237 17.32 6.68 1.82
C ILE A 237 17.13 8.15 2.23
N VAL A 238 17.92 8.62 3.19
CA VAL A 238 17.85 10.01 3.67
C VAL A 238 18.21 10.98 2.56
N ASP A 239 19.27 10.71 1.81
CA ASP A 239 19.72 11.56 0.71
C ASP A 239 18.66 11.68 -0.40
N ILE A 240 17.97 10.57 -0.77
CA ILE A 240 16.84 10.59 -1.71
C ILE A 240 15.73 11.51 -1.19
N VAL A 241 15.33 11.38 0.06
CA VAL A 241 14.25 12.19 0.64
C VAL A 241 14.66 13.65 0.80
N PHE A 242 15.91 13.93 1.18
CA PHE A 242 16.43 15.29 1.25
C PHE A 242 16.52 15.96 -0.12
N ALA A 243 16.88 15.20 -1.18
CA ALA A 243 16.88 15.72 -2.54
C ALA A 243 15.50 16.21 -3.00
N THR A 244 14.40 15.66 -2.47
CA THR A 244 13.06 16.20 -2.75
C THR A 244 12.80 17.56 -2.11
N ARG A 245 13.53 17.94 -1.05
CA ARG A 245 13.38 19.21 -0.31
C ARG A 245 14.41 20.25 -0.73
N PHE A 246 15.61 19.79 -1.04
CA PHE A 246 16.78 20.61 -1.31
C PHE A 246 17.49 20.11 -2.58
N PRO A 247 16.81 20.10 -3.75
CA PRO A 247 17.37 19.54 -4.97
C PRO A 247 18.65 20.26 -5.45
N ASP A 248 18.80 21.54 -5.12
CA ASP A 248 20.00 22.33 -5.40
C ASP A 248 21.27 21.76 -4.75
N GLN A 249 21.17 21.18 -3.55
CA GLN A 249 22.30 20.54 -2.86
C GLN A 249 22.76 19.24 -3.53
N TYR A 250 21.92 18.66 -4.37
CA TYR A 250 22.20 17.42 -5.13
C TYR A 250 22.43 17.68 -6.63
N GLY A 251 22.72 18.93 -7.02
CA GLY A 251 23.01 19.29 -8.41
C GLY A 251 21.78 19.33 -9.34
N MET A 252 20.59 19.47 -8.76
CA MET A 252 19.31 19.55 -9.49
C MET A 252 18.62 20.91 -9.23
N ALA A 253 19.36 22.02 -9.34
CA ALA A 253 18.85 23.35 -9.01
C ALA A 253 17.58 23.74 -9.80
N HIS A 254 17.40 23.22 -11.02
CA HIS A 254 16.23 23.47 -11.86
C HIS A 254 14.94 22.84 -11.29
N LEU A 255 15.03 21.78 -10.46
CA LEU A 255 13.86 21.18 -9.80
C LEU A 255 13.34 22.04 -8.64
N LYS A 256 14.10 23.02 -8.17
CA LYS A 256 13.71 23.85 -7.03
C LYS A 256 12.42 24.63 -7.28
N ASP A 257 12.25 25.12 -8.49
CA ASP A 257 11.06 25.89 -8.89
C ASP A 257 9.90 24.96 -9.33
N MET A 258 10.19 23.67 -9.51
CA MET A 258 9.21 22.65 -9.90
C MET A 258 8.57 21.92 -8.71
N ILE A 259 9.26 21.89 -7.55
CA ILE A 259 8.79 21.22 -6.35
C ILE A 259 8.18 22.24 -5.37
N GLY A 260 6.89 22.18 -5.17
CA GLY A 260 6.17 23.04 -4.21
C GLY A 260 6.44 22.64 -2.77
N PHE A 261 6.48 21.33 -2.49
CA PHE A 261 6.93 20.75 -1.21
C PHE A 261 7.52 19.36 -1.44
N GLY A 262 8.55 19.04 -0.65
CA GLY A 262 9.19 17.73 -0.67
C GLY A 262 8.63 16.75 0.35
N ALA A 263 9.06 15.50 0.26
CA ALA A 263 8.57 14.40 1.08
C ALA A 263 8.87 14.57 2.58
N SER A 264 7.94 14.16 3.44
CA SER A 264 8.06 14.18 4.91
C SER A 264 9.01 13.08 5.43
N PRO A 265 9.41 13.11 6.74
CA PRO A 265 10.17 12.00 7.34
C PRO A 265 9.45 10.64 7.26
N ARG A 266 8.13 10.62 7.11
CA ARG A 266 7.38 9.38 6.83
C ARG A 266 7.87 8.67 5.58
N ALA A 267 8.30 9.42 4.56
CA ALA A 267 8.86 8.86 3.34
C ALA A 267 10.11 8.02 3.63
N SER A 268 11.05 8.51 4.45
CA SER A 268 12.25 7.76 4.84
C SER A 268 11.90 6.48 5.58
N ILE A 269 10.93 6.55 6.51
CA ILE A 269 10.45 5.39 7.27
C ILE A 269 9.81 4.38 6.31
N ASN A 270 8.92 4.84 5.43
CA ASN A 270 8.22 3.96 4.49
C ASN A 270 9.15 3.34 3.44
N LEU A 271 10.16 4.08 2.96
CA LEU A 271 11.19 3.52 2.09
C LEU A 271 11.96 2.38 2.79
N ALA A 272 12.38 2.59 4.04
CA ALA A 272 13.08 1.57 4.80
C ALA A 272 12.22 0.33 5.05
N LEU A 273 10.95 0.51 5.43
CA LEU A 273 10.01 -0.59 5.67
C LEU A 273 9.68 -1.34 4.39
N ALA A 274 9.36 -0.62 3.29
CA ALA A 274 9.07 -1.22 2.00
C ALA A 274 10.25 -2.00 1.42
N ALA A 275 11.46 -1.44 1.54
CA ALA A 275 12.68 -2.11 1.07
C ALA A 275 12.99 -3.39 1.87
N ARG A 276 12.75 -3.40 3.19
CA ARG A 276 12.86 -4.62 4.02
C ARG A 276 11.89 -5.69 3.56
N ALA A 277 10.62 -5.33 3.34
CA ALA A 277 9.62 -6.26 2.84
C ALA A 277 9.98 -6.75 1.43
N PHE A 278 10.47 -5.87 0.57
CA PHE A 278 10.92 -6.24 -0.78
C PHE A 278 12.10 -7.22 -0.72
N ALA A 279 13.13 -6.97 0.11
CA ALA A 279 14.26 -7.87 0.31
C ALA A 279 13.79 -9.24 0.84
N PHE A 280 12.84 -9.26 1.79
CA PHE A 280 12.22 -10.49 2.30
C PHE A 280 11.49 -11.27 1.19
N ILE A 281 10.71 -10.60 0.34
CA ILE A 281 10.04 -11.19 -0.83
C ILE A 281 11.07 -11.80 -1.78
N LYS A 282 12.23 -11.14 -1.94
CA LYS A 282 13.39 -11.66 -2.73
C LYS A 282 14.26 -12.66 -1.96
N ARG A 283 13.81 -13.09 -0.76
CA ARG A 283 14.46 -14.11 0.09
C ARG A 283 15.87 -13.72 0.54
N ARG A 284 16.08 -12.42 0.81
CA ARG A 284 17.36 -11.87 1.29
C ARG A 284 17.21 -11.28 2.69
N GLY A 285 18.23 -11.48 3.53
CA GLY A 285 18.34 -10.97 4.90
C GLY A 285 18.86 -9.55 5.01
N TYR A 286 19.15 -8.88 3.90
CA TYR A 286 19.67 -7.51 3.87
C TYR A 286 19.12 -6.73 2.69
N VAL A 287 19.04 -5.41 2.85
CA VAL A 287 18.58 -4.47 1.83
C VAL A 287 19.76 -4.03 0.96
N ILE A 288 19.53 -3.94 -0.34
CA ILE A 288 20.47 -3.39 -1.33
C ILE A 288 19.87 -2.12 -1.97
N PRO A 289 20.69 -1.26 -2.63
CA PRO A 289 20.21 -0.04 -3.26
C PRO A 289 19.07 -0.26 -4.28
N GLU A 290 19.10 -1.39 -4.98
CA GLU A 290 18.09 -1.77 -5.97
C GLU A 290 16.71 -1.97 -5.32
N ASP A 291 16.64 -2.42 -4.06
CA ASP A 291 15.38 -2.55 -3.33
C ASP A 291 14.74 -1.19 -3.05
N ILE A 292 15.57 -0.21 -2.68
CA ILE A 292 15.12 1.18 -2.49
C ILE A 292 14.58 1.74 -3.81
N ARG A 293 15.33 1.56 -4.91
CA ARG A 293 14.93 2.03 -6.23
C ARG A 293 13.63 1.38 -6.71
N ALA A 294 13.43 0.09 -6.44
CA ALA A 294 12.24 -0.64 -6.83
C ALA A 294 10.94 -0.10 -6.18
N VAL A 295 11.02 0.38 -4.94
CA VAL A 295 9.83 0.87 -4.20
C VAL A 295 9.71 2.39 -4.19
N CYS A 296 10.73 3.11 -4.67
CA CYS A 296 10.86 4.55 -4.51
C CYS A 296 9.70 5.32 -5.13
N HIS A 297 9.31 5.00 -6.37
CA HIS A 297 8.21 5.67 -7.05
C HIS A 297 6.89 5.50 -6.28
N ASP A 298 6.57 4.29 -5.83
CA ASP A 298 5.32 4.03 -5.11
C ASP A 298 5.28 4.72 -3.74
N VAL A 299 6.45 4.90 -3.10
CA VAL A 299 6.53 5.60 -1.82
C VAL A 299 6.52 7.11 -1.99
N LEU A 300 7.14 7.68 -3.04
CA LEU A 300 7.38 9.11 -3.14
C LEU A 300 6.40 9.88 -4.02
N ARG A 301 5.76 9.24 -5.05
CA ARG A 301 4.95 9.96 -6.04
C ARG A 301 3.81 10.81 -5.45
N HIS A 302 3.27 10.42 -4.31
CA HIS A 302 2.19 11.11 -3.61
C HIS A 302 2.69 11.99 -2.44
N ARG A 303 4.00 12.18 -2.32
CA ARG A 303 4.66 12.93 -1.25
C ARG A 303 5.46 14.12 -1.77
N ILE A 304 5.45 14.30 -3.07
CA ILE A 304 6.08 15.43 -3.75
C ILE A 304 4.97 16.25 -4.38
N GLY A 305 4.78 17.47 -3.91
CA GLY A 305 3.84 18.41 -4.50
C GLY A 305 4.50 19.19 -5.63
N LEU A 306 3.80 19.29 -6.74
CA LEU A 306 4.26 20.05 -7.90
C LEU A 306 3.83 21.53 -7.79
N THR A 307 4.60 22.43 -8.41
CA THR A 307 4.19 23.82 -8.62
C THR A 307 3.34 23.94 -9.89
N TYR A 308 2.63 25.04 -10.04
CA TYR A 308 1.93 25.36 -11.29
C TYR A 308 2.88 25.45 -12.49
N GLU A 309 4.14 25.83 -12.26
CA GLU A 309 5.16 25.87 -13.29
C GLU A 309 5.54 24.46 -13.76
N ALA A 310 5.65 23.49 -12.84
CA ALA A 310 5.88 22.10 -13.18
C ALA A 310 4.70 21.54 -14.00
N GLU A 311 3.46 21.81 -13.58
CA GLU A 311 2.25 21.40 -14.31
C GLU A 311 2.19 22.01 -15.71
N ALA A 312 2.51 23.29 -15.86
CA ALA A 312 2.56 23.98 -17.15
C ALA A 312 3.64 23.40 -18.09
N ASN A 313 4.72 22.86 -17.52
CA ASN A 313 5.78 22.16 -18.26
C ASN A 313 5.47 20.66 -18.47
N ASN A 314 4.28 20.17 -18.06
CA ASN A 314 3.89 18.76 -18.07
C ASN A 314 4.86 17.84 -17.31
N MET A 315 5.57 18.39 -16.32
CA MET A 315 6.45 17.61 -15.45
C MET A 315 5.62 16.80 -14.44
N THR A 316 5.97 15.56 -14.26
CA THR A 316 5.29 14.64 -13.33
C THR A 316 6.13 14.35 -12.09
N SER A 317 5.51 13.94 -11.00
CA SER A 317 6.24 13.50 -9.80
C SER A 317 7.11 12.27 -10.08
N GLU A 318 6.70 11.40 -11.00
CA GLU A 318 7.49 10.26 -11.47
C GLU A 318 8.81 10.68 -12.14
N GLU A 319 8.78 11.71 -12.97
CA GLU A 319 9.99 12.25 -13.62
C GLU A 319 10.93 12.85 -12.59
N ILE A 320 10.41 13.60 -11.61
CA ILE A 320 11.21 14.14 -10.51
C ILE A 320 11.87 13.01 -9.70
N VAL A 321 11.10 11.97 -9.30
CA VAL A 321 11.66 10.82 -8.58
C VAL A 321 12.73 10.12 -9.41
N SER A 322 12.49 9.93 -10.70
CA SER A 322 13.44 9.29 -11.61
C SER A 322 14.73 10.08 -11.72
N GLU A 323 14.66 11.41 -11.79
CA GLU A 323 15.85 12.27 -11.83
C GLU A 323 16.62 12.23 -10.52
N ILE A 324 15.95 12.30 -9.38
CA ILE A 324 16.56 12.14 -8.05
C ILE A 324 17.32 10.82 -7.94
N LEU A 325 16.68 9.70 -8.34
CA LEU A 325 17.30 8.38 -8.32
C LEU A 325 18.52 8.24 -9.23
N ASN A 326 18.61 9.07 -10.28
CA ASN A 326 19.75 9.07 -11.20
C ASN A 326 20.89 9.99 -10.74
N LYS A 327 20.60 10.96 -9.87
CA LYS A 327 21.58 11.95 -9.38
C LYS A 327 22.14 11.63 -8.01
N VAL A 328 21.32 11.09 -7.11
CA VAL A 328 21.79 10.72 -5.77
C VAL A 328 22.77 9.55 -5.87
N GLU A 329 23.93 9.71 -5.25
CA GLU A 329 25.01 8.72 -5.26
C GLU A 329 24.56 7.40 -4.63
N VAL A 330 24.76 6.30 -5.35
CA VAL A 330 24.47 4.94 -4.89
C VAL A 330 25.62 4.44 -4.04
N PRO A 331 25.40 3.92 -2.83
CA PRO A 331 26.46 3.49 -1.92
C PRO A 331 27.20 2.22 -2.35
#